data_fefab6aa7facb6607cc009de18c1e031
#
_entry.id   fefab6aa7facb6607cc009de18c1e031
#
_cell.length_a   1.000
_cell.length_b   1.000
_cell.length_c   1.000
_cell.angle_alpha   90.00
_cell.angle_beta   90.00
_cell.angle_gamma   90.00
#
_symmetry.space_group_name_H-M   'P 1'
#
loop_
_entity.id
_entity.type
_entity.pdbx_description
1 polymer ?
#
loop_
_entity_poly.entity_id
_entity_poly.type
_entity_poly.pdbx_seq_one_letter_code
_entity_poly.pdbx_strand_id
1 'polypeptide(L)'
;MSDIRILIVEDDPFIAMDIEAAVAEQFGDSAELIIVESVAGARLAAASHLSCALLDIDVVGGKTFDVATSLLQSGTPFAFVSGSLPNDVPTSLRDVRFLRKPFSTREIASFVSSAIKLD
;
A
#
# COMPACT_ATOMS: atom_id res chain seq x y z
N MET A 1 22.24 -1.99 1.52
CA MET A 1 21.23 -1.63 0.51
C MET A 1 20.04 -2.54 0.65
N SER A 2 18.83 -1.99 0.64
CA SER A 2 17.64 -2.79 0.86
C SER A 2 17.06 -3.27 -0.46
N ASP A 3 16.75 -4.57 -0.52
CA ASP A 3 16.04 -5.17 -1.65
C ASP A 3 14.53 -5.10 -1.47
N ILE A 4 14.08 -4.70 -0.28
CA ILE A 4 12.67 -4.59 0.05
C ILE A 4 12.24 -3.14 -0.15
N ARG A 5 11.28 -2.93 -1.05
CA ARG A 5 10.74 -1.60 -1.34
C ARG A 5 9.23 -1.64 -1.20
N ILE A 6 8.71 -0.81 -0.32
CA ILE A 6 7.29 -0.78 0.03
C ILE A 6 6.73 0.60 -0.26
N LEU A 7 5.68 0.63 -1.09
CA LEU A 7 4.99 1.87 -1.44
C LEU A 7 3.81 2.08 -0.49
N ILE A 8 3.71 3.29 0.06
CA ILE A 8 2.57 3.71 0.88
C ILE A 8 1.95 4.93 0.22
N VAL A 9 0.70 4.81 -0.23
CA VAL A 9 -0.03 5.91 -0.87
C VAL A 9 -1.12 6.36 0.10
N GLU A 10 -0.93 7.53 0.69
CA GLU A 10 -1.83 8.07 1.73
C GLU A 10 -1.65 9.58 1.80
N ASP A 11 -2.73 10.35 1.68
CA ASP A 11 -2.64 11.81 1.71
C ASP A 11 -2.78 12.42 3.11
N ASP A 12 -3.21 11.65 4.10
CA ASP A 12 -3.23 12.10 5.49
C ASP A 12 -1.88 11.76 6.12
N PRO A 13 -1.07 12.78 6.49
CA PRO A 13 0.26 12.53 7.00
C PRO A 13 0.29 11.75 8.32
N PHE A 14 -0.75 11.90 9.15
CA PHE A 14 -0.79 11.16 10.41
C PHE A 14 -1.07 9.69 10.18
N ILE A 15 -1.96 9.37 9.24
CA ILE A 15 -2.24 7.98 8.88
C ILE A 15 -1.03 7.36 8.19
N ALA A 16 -0.36 8.11 7.31
CA ALA A 16 0.87 7.65 6.66
C ALA A 16 1.93 7.29 7.70
N MET A 17 2.08 8.11 8.75
CA MET A 17 3.03 7.83 9.83
C MET A 17 2.67 6.57 10.59
N ASP A 18 1.38 6.32 10.83
CA ASP A 18 0.93 5.10 11.51
C ASP A 18 1.25 3.85 10.68
N ILE A 19 1.04 3.93 9.37
CA ILE A 19 1.36 2.82 8.47
C ILE A 19 2.87 2.61 8.44
N GLU A 20 3.63 3.68 8.32
CA GLU A 20 5.09 3.63 8.33
C GLU A 20 5.62 2.96 9.59
N ALA A 21 5.09 3.36 10.75
CA ALA A 21 5.51 2.78 12.03
C ALA A 21 5.21 1.28 12.09
N ALA A 22 4.04 0.86 11.60
CA ALA A 22 3.66 -0.55 11.59
C ALA A 22 4.58 -1.38 10.71
N VAL A 23 4.98 -0.84 9.55
CA VAL A 23 5.91 -1.52 8.64
C VAL A 23 7.30 -1.57 9.25
N ALA A 24 7.74 -0.47 9.87
CA ALA A 24 9.06 -0.38 10.48
C ALA A 24 9.24 -1.38 11.62
N GLU A 25 8.17 -1.69 12.36
CA GLU A 25 8.21 -2.71 13.41
C GLU A 25 8.60 -4.08 12.85
N GLN A 26 8.22 -4.38 11.60
CA GLN A 26 8.50 -5.66 10.98
C GLN A 26 9.88 -5.72 10.35
N PHE A 27 10.31 -4.65 9.70
CA PHE A 27 11.50 -4.68 8.86
C PHE A 27 12.59 -3.71 9.31
N GLY A 28 12.25 -2.72 10.15
CA GLY A 28 13.23 -1.72 10.57
C GLY A 28 13.89 -1.05 9.37
N ASP A 29 15.20 -1.00 9.39
CA ASP A 29 15.99 -0.40 8.30
C ASP A 29 16.17 -1.34 7.12
N SER A 30 15.63 -2.56 7.19
CA SER A 30 15.75 -3.53 6.10
C SER A 30 14.88 -3.20 4.90
N ALA A 31 13.92 -2.30 5.04
CA ALA A 31 13.01 -1.93 3.96
C ALA A 31 13.15 -0.46 3.62
N GLU A 32 13.10 -0.17 2.33
CA GLU A 32 12.97 1.20 1.84
C GLU A 32 11.48 1.52 1.73
N LEU A 33 11.03 2.58 2.39
CA LEU A 33 9.64 3.01 2.35
C LEU A 33 9.50 4.21 1.43
N ILE A 34 8.58 4.12 0.49
CA ILE A 34 8.28 5.20 -0.44
C ILE A 34 6.87 5.69 -0.11
N ILE A 35 6.78 6.90 0.43
CA ILE A 35 5.50 7.46 0.88
C ILE A 35 5.10 8.59 -0.06
N VAL A 36 3.95 8.46 -0.69
CA VAL A 36 3.42 9.46 -1.62
C VAL A 36 1.98 9.79 -1.25
N GLU A 37 1.54 11.00 -1.62
CA GLU A 37 0.22 11.49 -1.23
C GLU A 37 -0.74 11.67 -2.41
N SER A 38 -0.28 11.36 -3.63
CA SER A 38 -1.03 11.65 -4.85
C SER A 38 -1.04 10.49 -5.82
N VAL A 39 -2.02 10.52 -6.72
CA VAL A 39 -2.10 9.56 -7.83
C VAL A 39 -0.84 9.66 -8.70
N ALA A 40 -0.40 10.88 -9.00
CA ALA A 40 0.79 11.09 -9.83
C ALA A 40 2.04 10.50 -9.20
N GLY A 41 2.24 10.74 -7.90
CA GLY A 41 3.36 10.16 -7.16
C GLY A 41 3.28 8.64 -7.11
N ALA A 42 2.08 8.10 -6.95
CA ALA A 42 1.86 6.67 -6.92
C ALA A 42 2.20 6.02 -8.26
N ARG A 43 1.82 6.65 -9.37
CA ARG A 43 2.15 6.14 -10.71
C ARG A 43 3.66 6.10 -10.95
N LEU A 44 4.36 7.14 -10.54
CA LEU A 44 5.82 7.17 -10.68
C LEU A 44 6.48 6.07 -9.86
N ALA A 45 6.05 5.90 -8.61
CA ALA A 45 6.60 4.87 -7.74
C ALA A 45 6.28 3.45 -8.24
N ALA A 46 5.07 3.26 -8.77
CA ALA A 46 4.63 1.95 -9.25
C ALA A 46 5.36 1.51 -10.53
N ALA A 47 5.99 2.44 -11.24
CA ALA A 47 6.77 2.13 -12.44
C ALA A 47 8.09 1.44 -12.11
N SER A 48 8.55 1.50 -10.87
CA SER A 48 9.77 0.84 -10.44
C SER A 48 9.43 -0.46 -9.70
N HIS A 49 10.46 -1.27 -9.40
CA HIS A 49 10.25 -2.53 -8.69
C HIS A 49 9.77 -2.25 -7.25
N LEU A 50 8.70 -2.92 -6.86
CA LEU A 50 8.16 -2.85 -5.50
C LEU A 50 7.96 -4.26 -4.96
N SER A 51 8.24 -4.43 -3.67
CA SER A 51 7.96 -5.69 -2.97
C SER A 51 6.49 -5.81 -2.61
N CYS A 52 5.88 -4.70 -2.18
CA CYS A 52 4.44 -4.62 -1.96
C CYS A 52 4.01 -3.16 -1.86
N ALA A 53 2.70 -2.94 -1.77
CA ALA A 53 2.16 -1.60 -1.65
C ALA A 53 0.92 -1.58 -0.76
N LEU A 54 0.69 -0.42 -0.13
CA LEU A 54 -0.49 -0.13 0.68
C LEU A 54 -1.11 1.15 0.11
N LEU A 55 -2.34 1.07 -0.36
CA LEU A 55 -2.98 2.15 -1.09
C LEU A 55 -4.25 2.63 -0.40
N ASP A 56 -4.32 3.91 -0.06
CA ASP A 56 -5.62 4.52 0.17
C ASP A 56 -6.31 4.66 -1.18
N ILE A 57 -7.63 4.68 -1.19
CA ILE A 57 -8.40 4.81 -2.42
C ILE A 57 -8.47 6.27 -2.88
N ASP A 58 -8.83 7.17 -1.98
CA ASP A 58 -8.99 8.59 -2.29
C ASP A 58 -7.78 9.38 -1.80
N VAL A 59 -7.02 9.91 -2.74
CA VAL A 59 -5.82 10.70 -2.43
C VAL A 59 -5.80 11.95 -3.30
N VAL A 60 -4.76 12.75 -3.18
CA VAL A 60 -4.62 13.94 -4.02
C VAL A 60 -4.59 13.50 -5.49
N GLY A 61 -5.43 14.11 -6.29
CA GLY A 61 -5.52 13.82 -7.72
C GLY A 61 -6.54 12.77 -8.10
N GLY A 62 -7.21 12.12 -7.14
CA GLY A 62 -8.32 11.21 -7.43
C GLY A 62 -8.20 9.86 -6.75
N LYS A 63 -8.67 8.84 -7.46
CA LYS A 63 -8.70 7.47 -6.94
C LYS A 63 -7.52 6.67 -7.45
N THR A 64 -7.06 5.72 -6.63
CA THR A 64 -5.87 4.90 -6.93
C THR A 64 -6.18 3.63 -7.71
N PHE A 65 -7.38 3.50 -8.29
CA PHE A 65 -7.78 2.25 -8.94
C PHE A 65 -6.92 1.91 -10.16
N ASP A 66 -6.48 2.90 -10.94
CA ASP A 66 -5.60 2.64 -12.09
C ASP A 66 -4.22 2.16 -11.63
N VAL A 67 -3.70 2.76 -10.55
CA VAL A 67 -2.44 2.31 -9.94
C VAL A 67 -2.60 0.86 -9.46
N ALA A 68 -3.70 0.57 -8.79
CA ALA A 68 -4.00 -0.78 -8.29
C ALA A 68 -4.04 -1.79 -9.44
N THR A 69 -4.67 -1.43 -10.55
CA THR A 69 -4.75 -2.31 -11.72
C THR A 69 -3.34 -2.59 -12.28
N SER A 70 -2.49 -1.57 -12.34
CA SER A 70 -1.10 -1.74 -12.79
C SER A 70 -0.33 -2.68 -11.88
N LEU A 71 -0.49 -2.54 -10.56
CA LEU A 71 0.18 -3.42 -9.60
C LEU A 71 -0.32 -4.86 -9.74
N LEU A 72 -1.62 -5.03 -9.94
CA LEU A 72 -2.20 -6.36 -10.14
C LEU A 72 -1.62 -7.02 -11.40
N GLN A 73 -1.53 -6.27 -12.48
CA GLN A 73 -0.98 -6.77 -13.75
C GLN A 73 0.50 -7.14 -13.64
N SER A 74 1.25 -6.40 -12.84
CA SER A 74 2.68 -6.68 -12.66
C SER A 74 2.94 -7.77 -11.61
N GLY A 75 1.90 -8.27 -10.94
CA GLY A 75 2.04 -9.29 -9.92
C GLY A 75 2.58 -8.76 -8.60
N THR A 76 2.55 -7.46 -8.39
CA THR A 76 3.00 -6.85 -7.13
C THR A 76 1.92 -6.98 -6.07
N PRO A 77 2.20 -7.63 -4.92
CA PRO A 77 1.20 -7.72 -3.84
C PRO A 77 0.85 -6.34 -3.30
N PHE A 78 -0.43 -6.10 -3.10
CA PHE A 78 -0.85 -4.84 -2.48
C PHE A 78 -2.18 -5.02 -1.74
N ALA A 79 -2.49 -4.06 -0.88
CA ALA A 79 -3.77 -4.00 -0.17
C ALA A 79 -4.27 -2.57 -0.21
N PHE A 80 -5.60 -2.43 -0.23
CA PHE A 80 -6.21 -1.12 0.02
C PHE A 80 -6.27 -0.90 1.53
N VAL A 81 -6.01 0.33 1.95
CA VAL A 81 -6.15 0.77 3.34
C VAL A 81 -7.01 2.02 3.30
N SER A 82 -8.30 1.89 3.54
CA SER A 82 -9.22 2.98 3.26
C SER A 82 -10.40 3.03 4.22
N GLY A 83 -10.97 4.25 4.36
CA GLY A 83 -12.23 4.45 5.07
C GLY A 83 -13.44 4.17 4.20
N SER A 84 -13.26 3.99 2.89
CA SER A 84 -14.35 3.64 1.97
C SER A 84 -14.83 2.22 2.23
N LEU A 85 -16.01 1.90 1.70
CA LEU A 85 -16.54 0.54 1.81
C LEU A 85 -15.94 -0.35 0.71
N PRO A 86 -15.73 -1.65 1.00
CA PRO A 86 -15.23 -2.57 -0.02
C PRO A 86 -16.08 -2.60 -1.29
N ASN A 87 -17.38 -2.35 -1.18
CA ASN A 87 -18.28 -2.34 -2.33
C ASN A 87 -18.02 -1.18 -3.29
N ASP A 88 -17.29 -0.16 -2.84
CA ASP A 88 -16.92 0.98 -3.69
C ASP A 88 -15.78 0.65 -4.63
N VAL A 89 -15.13 -0.49 -4.42
CA VAL A 89 -14.02 -0.96 -5.26
C VAL A 89 -14.56 -1.60 -6.53
N PRO A 90 -13.99 -1.30 -7.70
CA PRO A 90 -14.41 -1.96 -8.95
C PRO A 90 -14.35 -3.48 -8.85
N THR A 91 -15.24 -4.16 -9.56
CA THR A 91 -15.35 -5.62 -9.52
C THR A 91 -14.02 -6.32 -9.81
N SER A 92 -13.23 -5.78 -10.74
CA SER A 92 -11.93 -6.34 -11.12
C SER A 92 -10.91 -6.30 -9.98
N LEU A 93 -11.15 -5.51 -8.93
CA LEU A 93 -10.24 -5.36 -7.80
C LEU A 93 -10.84 -5.91 -6.50
N ARG A 94 -11.99 -6.58 -6.56
CA ARG A 94 -12.72 -7.04 -5.37
C ARG A 94 -12.00 -8.13 -4.59
N ASP A 95 -11.11 -8.88 -5.23
CA ASP A 95 -10.36 -9.94 -4.57
C ASP A 95 -9.10 -9.42 -3.89
N VAL A 96 -8.76 -8.15 -4.07
CA VAL A 96 -7.62 -7.53 -3.43
C VAL A 96 -7.90 -7.36 -1.94
N ARG A 97 -6.88 -7.60 -1.10
CA ARG A 97 -6.99 -7.43 0.34
C ARG A 97 -7.42 -6.00 0.66
N PHE A 98 -8.39 -5.86 1.56
CA PHE A 98 -8.92 -4.56 1.95
C PHE A 98 -8.84 -4.41 3.46
N LEU A 99 -8.06 -3.43 3.92
CA LEU A 99 -7.90 -3.11 5.33
C LEU A 99 -8.68 -1.83 5.62
N ARG A 100 -9.74 -1.94 6.42
CA ARG A 100 -10.60 -0.79 6.71
C ARG A 100 -9.98 0.09 7.79
N LYS A 101 -10.11 1.40 7.60
CA LYS A 101 -9.79 2.37 8.65
C LYS A 101 -10.95 2.43 9.65
N PRO A 102 -10.69 2.50 10.95
CA PRO A 102 -9.36 2.47 11.56
C PRO A 102 -8.77 1.03 11.54
N PHE A 103 -7.51 0.95 11.15
CA PHE A 103 -6.80 -0.33 11.11
C PHE A 103 -6.00 -0.52 12.38
N SER A 104 -5.60 -1.78 12.65
CA SER A 104 -4.65 -2.06 13.70
C SER A 104 -3.24 -2.19 13.11
N THR A 105 -2.24 -1.92 13.94
CA THR A 105 -0.83 -2.13 13.57
C THR A 105 -0.60 -3.56 13.13
N ARG A 106 -1.27 -4.50 13.82
CA ARG A 106 -1.14 -5.93 13.52
C ARG A 106 -1.65 -6.28 12.12
N GLU A 107 -2.74 -5.66 11.67
CA GLU A 107 -3.28 -5.90 10.34
C GLU A 107 -2.29 -5.49 9.25
N ILE A 108 -1.68 -4.32 9.41
CA ILE A 108 -0.66 -3.83 8.47
C ILE A 108 0.54 -4.77 8.47
N ALA A 109 1.05 -5.08 9.66
CA ALA A 109 2.22 -5.95 9.81
C ALA A 109 1.97 -7.34 9.22
N SER A 110 0.79 -7.90 9.45
CA SER A 110 0.41 -9.21 8.95
C SER A 110 0.37 -9.22 7.42
N PHE A 111 -0.22 -8.20 6.83
CA PHE A 111 -0.26 -8.10 5.36
C PHE A 111 1.15 -8.03 4.78
N VAL A 112 1.96 -7.12 5.30
CA VAL A 112 3.31 -6.91 4.76
C VAL A 112 4.16 -8.17 4.92
N SER A 113 4.07 -8.84 6.07
CA SER A 113 4.81 -10.09 6.31
C SER A 113 4.40 -11.19 5.34
N SER A 114 3.10 -11.28 5.03
CA SER A 114 2.59 -12.27 4.08
C SER A 114 2.99 -11.94 2.64
N ALA A 115 3.03 -10.66 2.30
CA ALA A 115 3.36 -10.20 0.95
C ALA A 115 4.84 -10.36 0.65
N ILE A 116 5.70 -10.14 1.64
CA ILE A 116 7.14 -10.22 1.50
C ILE A 116 7.61 -11.49 2.18
N LYS A 117 7.74 -12.55 1.39
CA LYS A 117 8.22 -13.82 1.93
C LYS A 117 9.74 -13.78 1.99
N LEU A 118 10.23 -13.71 3.20
CA LEU A 118 11.67 -13.79 3.47
C LEU A 118 11.99 -15.27 3.73
N ASP A 119 12.59 -15.90 2.78
CA ASP A 119 13.07 -17.29 2.94
C ASP A 119 14.48 -17.32 3.54
#